data_7031ab13fbb47c7d133c26cd10c89c20
#
_entry.id   7031ab13fbb47c7d133c26cd10c89c20
#
_cell.length_a   1.000
_cell.length_b   1.000
_cell.length_c   1.000
_cell.angle_alpha   90.00
_cell.angle_beta   90.00
_cell.angle_gamma   90.00
#
_symmetry.space_group_name_H-M   'P 1'
#
loop_
_entity.id
_entity.type
_entity.pdbx_description
1 polymer ?
#
loop_
_entity_poly.entity_id
_entity_poly.type
_entity_poly.pdbx_seq_one_letter_code
_entity_poly.pdbx_strand_id
1 'polypeptide(L)'
;MDNKKLPTKTKSHKRFFVLFCEFCAFLGLILPLHAQGKITLDQVFAKMDEVSKDFRSTAADIERTHVTVLVNDKDVSSGKFFYVRKVKEPRVKLELEKPMRQLLLVDKGKLQMYTPNLKQVQEAAIGPHQDKVEMFMALGFGQSSQDLKKNFDVTLAGDELVDGKKTTVLDLKPKDTGMFKSVRMWMDQQKWVAVQIKTTEKSGDYLTLKFSNIKTNANIPDSVFDLKMPKDVKVIKM
;
A
#
# COMPACT_ATOMS: atom_id res chain seq x y z
N MET A 1 36.23 88.75 -11.48
CA MET A 1 35.65 89.14 -12.77
C MET A 1 34.41 88.27 -12.89
N ASP A 2 33.37 88.83 -12.51
CA ASP A 2 32.33 89.50 -13.29
C ASP A 2 31.41 88.48 -13.96
N ASN A 3 30.31 88.41 -13.58
CA ASN A 3 29.06 89.11 -13.70
C ASN A 3 27.94 88.20 -14.23
N LYS A 4 26.89 88.19 -13.47
CA LYS A 4 25.52 88.69 -13.80
C LYS A 4 24.72 87.75 -14.72
N LYS A 5 23.54 87.37 -14.46
CA LYS A 5 22.32 87.99 -13.91
C LYS A 5 21.19 86.94 -14.08
N LEU A 6 20.36 86.79 -13.09
CA LEU A 6 18.94 86.49 -13.21
C LEU A 6 18.24 87.61 -14.06
N PRO A 7 16.99 87.50 -14.51
CA PRO A 7 15.84 86.86 -13.83
C PRO A 7 14.70 86.34 -14.73
N THR A 8 13.75 85.70 -14.02
CA THR A 8 12.28 85.82 -14.14
C THR A 8 11.57 85.27 -15.36
N LYS A 9 10.56 84.47 -15.16
CA LYS A 9 9.18 84.76 -14.82
C LYS A 9 8.30 83.54 -14.88
N THR A 10 7.70 83.21 -13.78
CA THR A 10 6.30 82.89 -13.54
C THR A 10 5.39 82.76 -14.74
N LYS A 11 4.77 81.61 -14.91
CA LYS A 11 3.33 81.49 -15.21
C LYS A 11 2.69 80.25 -14.61
N SER A 12 1.90 80.55 -13.64
CA SER A 12 0.80 79.73 -13.11
C SER A 12 -0.13 79.28 -14.21
N HIS A 13 -0.44 78.02 -14.22
CA HIS A 13 -1.79 77.60 -14.61
C HIS A 13 -2.28 76.48 -13.67
N LYS A 14 -3.27 76.90 -12.98
CA LYS A 14 -4.22 76.14 -12.15
C LYS A 14 -4.92 75.06 -12.98
N ARG A 15 -5.35 74.08 -12.20
CA ARG A 15 -6.48 73.16 -12.49
C ARG A 15 -6.07 71.96 -13.34
N PHE A 16 -6.35 70.74 -12.90
CA PHE A 16 -7.64 70.23 -12.52
C PHE A 16 -7.43 69.01 -11.59
N PHE A 17 -8.01 69.13 -10.41
CA PHE A 17 -8.17 68.02 -9.47
C PHE A 17 -9.30 67.17 -10.02
N VAL A 18 -8.96 66.03 -10.68
CA VAL A 18 -9.94 64.99 -10.95
C VAL A 18 -9.66 63.89 -9.97
N LEU A 19 -10.47 63.85 -8.92
CA LEU A 19 -10.64 62.71 -8.04
C LEU A 19 -11.24 61.58 -8.88
N PHE A 20 -10.41 60.68 -9.36
CA PHE A 20 -10.90 59.42 -9.86
C PHE A 20 -10.85 58.41 -8.71
N CYS A 21 -11.98 58.33 -8.03
CA CYS A 21 -12.26 57.31 -7.05
C CYS A 21 -12.46 56.01 -7.81
N GLU A 22 -11.36 55.33 -8.14
CA GLU A 22 -11.46 53.93 -8.61
C GLU A 22 -11.79 53.06 -7.42
N PHE A 23 -13.09 52.83 -7.29
CA PHE A 23 -13.68 51.80 -6.48
C PHE A 23 -13.32 50.47 -7.11
N CYS A 24 -12.08 50.02 -6.86
CA CYS A 24 -11.73 48.60 -7.15
C CYS A 24 -12.61 47.72 -6.29
N ALA A 25 -13.70 47.28 -6.89
CA ALA A 25 -14.50 46.19 -6.40
C ALA A 25 -13.59 44.94 -6.30
N PHE A 26 -13.03 44.74 -5.13
CA PHE A 26 -12.40 43.47 -4.75
C PHE A 26 -13.51 42.41 -4.73
N LEU A 27 -13.84 41.91 -5.91
CA LEU A 27 -14.63 40.69 -6.03
C LEU A 27 -13.74 39.59 -5.51
N GLY A 28 -13.75 39.41 -4.19
CA GLY A 28 -13.13 38.25 -3.54
C GLY A 28 -13.75 37.00 -4.11
N LEU A 29 -13.03 36.35 -5.03
CA LEU A 29 -13.31 35.00 -5.45
C LEU A 29 -13.14 34.12 -4.21
N ILE A 30 -14.22 33.98 -3.45
CA ILE A 30 -14.32 32.96 -2.40
C ILE A 30 -14.37 31.62 -3.15
N LEU A 31 -13.18 31.09 -3.49
CA LEU A 31 -13.07 29.69 -3.88
C LEU A 31 -13.58 28.90 -2.67
N PRO A 32 -14.62 28.07 -2.83
CA PRO A 32 -15.03 27.20 -1.74
C PRO A 32 -13.82 26.33 -1.41
N LEU A 33 -13.23 26.57 -0.25
CA LEU A 33 -12.28 25.64 0.34
C LEU A 33 -13.10 24.36 0.55
N HIS A 34 -13.02 23.44 -0.41
CA HIS A 34 -13.59 22.12 -0.24
C HIS A 34 -12.83 21.51 0.92
N ALA A 35 -13.39 21.61 2.11
CA ALA A 35 -12.99 20.77 3.22
C ALA A 35 -13.13 19.34 2.68
N GLN A 36 -12.02 18.70 2.37
CA GLN A 36 -12.03 17.28 2.03
C GLN A 36 -12.59 16.55 3.24
N GLY A 37 -13.89 16.26 3.19
CA GLY A 37 -14.55 15.48 4.22
C GLY A 37 -13.77 14.18 4.39
N LYS A 38 -13.64 13.71 5.63
CA LYS A 38 -13.00 12.41 5.91
C LYS A 38 -13.66 11.36 5.02
N ILE A 39 -12.83 10.60 4.30
CA ILE A 39 -13.31 9.51 3.45
C ILE A 39 -14.16 8.53 4.30
N THR A 40 -15.28 8.09 3.76
CA THR A 40 -16.12 7.09 4.42
C THR A 40 -15.70 5.67 4.04
N LEU A 41 -16.08 4.68 4.86
CA LEU A 41 -15.79 3.28 4.57
C LEU A 41 -16.38 2.84 3.22
N ASP A 42 -17.59 3.29 2.88
CA ASP A 42 -18.22 2.97 1.61
C ASP A 42 -17.46 3.56 0.41
N GLN A 43 -16.92 4.75 0.55
CA GLN A 43 -16.06 5.36 -0.48
C GLN A 43 -14.74 4.56 -0.63
N VAL A 44 -14.16 4.08 0.47
CA VAL A 44 -12.99 3.19 0.42
C VAL A 44 -13.33 1.90 -0.34
N PHE A 45 -14.45 1.28 -0.01
CA PHE A 45 -14.90 0.07 -0.70
C PHE A 45 -15.15 0.30 -2.18
N ALA A 46 -15.78 1.42 -2.56
CA ALA A 46 -15.98 1.77 -3.96
C ALA A 46 -14.64 1.89 -4.73
N LYS A 47 -13.62 2.48 -4.11
CA LYS A 47 -12.27 2.58 -4.69
C LYS A 47 -11.57 1.22 -4.81
N MET A 48 -11.70 0.38 -3.80
CA MET A 48 -11.18 -1.00 -3.85
C MET A 48 -11.85 -1.79 -4.98
N ASP A 49 -13.16 -1.69 -5.12
CA ASP A 49 -13.92 -2.37 -6.16
C ASP A 49 -13.56 -1.87 -7.56
N GLU A 50 -13.32 -0.56 -7.73
CA GLU A 50 -12.84 0.03 -8.97
C GLU A 50 -11.50 -0.60 -9.38
N VAL A 51 -10.52 -0.61 -8.48
CA VAL A 51 -9.19 -1.20 -8.74
C VAL A 51 -9.28 -2.72 -8.97
N SER A 52 -10.15 -3.40 -8.23
CA SER A 52 -10.33 -4.85 -8.32
C SER A 52 -10.72 -5.33 -9.71
N LYS A 53 -11.47 -4.54 -10.50
CA LYS A 53 -11.94 -4.92 -11.84
C LYS A 53 -10.81 -5.22 -12.81
N ASP A 54 -9.78 -4.38 -12.79
CA ASP A 54 -8.67 -4.44 -13.74
C ASP A 54 -7.38 -4.99 -13.15
N PHE A 55 -7.41 -5.36 -11.87
CA PHE A 55 -6.21 -5.87 -11.19
C PHE A 55 -5.88 -7.28 -11.66
N ARG A 56 -4.62 -7.49 -12.07
CA ARG A 56 -4.11 -8.78 -12.58
C ARG A 56 -2.89 -9.27 -11.82
N SER A 57 -2.00 -8.36 -11.43
CA SER A 57 -0.73 -8.75 -10.82
C SER A 57 -0.12 -7.63 -9.99
N THR A 58 0.80 -7.99 -9.12
CA THR A 58 1.67 -7.07 -8.40
C THR A 58 3.08 -7.62 -8.29
N ALA A 59 4.07 -6.77 -8.55
CA ALA A 59 5.46 -6.98 -8.17
C ALA A 59 5.88 -5.84 -7.23
N ALA A 60 6.55 -6.17 -6.14
CA ALA A 60 6.99 -5.18 -5.14
C ALA A 60 8.27 -5.63 -4.43
N ASP A 61 8.97 -4.69 -3.84
CA ASP A 61 9.92 -4.97 -2.78
C ASP A 61 9.15 -5.19 -1.48
N ILE A 62 9.61 -6.11 -0.63
CA ILE A 62 8.98 -6.43 0.64
C ILE A 62 9.97 -6.37 1.79
N GLU A 63 9.53 -5.81 2.91
CA GLU A 63 10.13 -5.99 4.22
C GLU A 63 9.13 -6.73 5.11
N ARG A 64 9.58 -7.81 5.68
CA ARG A 64 8.84 -8.64 6.61
C ARG A 64 9.44 -8.47 8.00
N THR A 65 8.65 -8.01 8.95
CA THR A 65 9.03 -7.95 10.37
C THR A 65 8.13 -8.90 11.15
N HIS A 66 8.72 -9.89 11.81
CA HIS A 66 8.03 -10.76 12.75
C HIS A 66 8.48 -10.44 14.17
N VAL A 67 7.53 -10.30 15.09
CA VAL A 67 7.81 -10.01 16.50
C VAL A 67 7.16 -11.06 17.37
N THR A 68 7.98 -11.74 18.16
CA THR A 68 7.54 -12.65 19.22
C THR A 68 7.54 -11.88 20.54
N VAL A 69 6.36 -11.46 20.97
CA VAL A 69 6.19 -10.50 22.09
C VAL A 69 6.72 -11.06 23.40
N LEU A 70 6.47 -12.34 23.66
CA LEU A 70 6.81 -12.98 24.93
C LEU A 70 8.31 -12.91 25.24
N VAL A 71 9.15 -13.09 24.22
CA VAL A 71 10.64 -13.10 24.35
C VAL A 71 11.27 -11.83 23.81
N ASN A 72 10.45 -10.85 23.40
CA ASN A 72 10.88 -9.58 22.80
C ASN A 72 11.85 -9.78 21.62
N ASP A 73 11.62 -10.84 20.83
CA ASP A 73 12.40 -11.14 19.63
C ASP A 73 11.81 -10.48 18.40
N LYS A 74 12.68 -9.94 17.57
CA LYS A 74 12.30 -9.26 16.32
C LYS A 74 13.17 -9.76 15.17
N ASP A 75 12.55 -10.50 14.25
CA ASP A 75 13.14 -10.92 12.98
C ASP A 75 12.72 -10.00 11.85
N VAL A 76 13.72 -9.46 11.11
CA VAL A 76 13.47 -8.61 9.95
C VAL A 76 14.09 -9.24 8.71
N SER A 77 13.29 -9.41 7.70
CA SER A 77 13.69 -10.01 6.42
C SER A 77 13.26 -9.09 5.27
N SER A 78 14.03 -9.05 4.20
CA SER A 78 13.70 -8.25 3.02
C SER A 78 13.88 -9.03 1.73
N GLY A 79 13.17 -8.60 0.69
CA GLY A 79 13.23 -9.29 -0.59
C GLY A 79 12.23 -8.80 -1.62
N LYS A 80 11.68 -9.74 -2.41
CA LYS A 80 10.73 -9.47 -3.50
C LYS A 80 9.42 -10.22 -3.28
N PHE A 81 8.33 -9.57 -3.68
CA PHE A 81 6.99 -10.12 -3.65
C PHE A 81 6.40 -10.09 -5.05
N PHE A 82 5.81 -11.22 -5.47
CA PHE A 82 5.12 -11.36 -6.74
C PHE A 82 3.76 -12.01 -6.51
N TYR A 83 2.72 -11.40 -7.07
CA TYR A 83 1.36 -11.91 -7.04
C TYR A 83 0.76 -11.85 -8.44
N VAL A 84 0.14 -12.93 -8.88
CA VAL A 84 -0.64 -12.99 -10.12
C VAL A 84 -2.01 -13.57 -9.79
N ARG A 85 -3.05 -12.77 -10.06
CA ARG A 85 -4.44 -13.20 -9.95
C ARG A 85 -4.77 -14.08 -11.14
N LYS A 86 -5.11 -15.34 -10.91
CA LYS A 86 -5.74 -16.25 -11.87
C LYS A 86 -7.11 -16.64 -11.36
N VAL A 87 -8.05 -16.90 -12.27
CA VAL A 87 -9.47 -17.14 -11.93
C VAL A 87 -9.66 -18.36 -11.00
N LYS A 88 -8.78 -19.37 -11.07
CA LYS A 88 -8.90 -20.58 -10.27
C LYS A 88 -7.75 -20.81 -9.28
N GLU A 89 -6.60 -20.25 -9.53
CA GLU A 89 -5.40 -20.51 -8.72
C GLU A 89 -4.48 -19.28 -8.76
N PRO A 90 -4.57 -18.38 -7.79
CA PRO A 90 -3.64 -17.27 -7.69
C PRO A 90 -2.23 -17.81 -7.42
N ARG A 91 -1.24 -17.13 -7.97
CA ARG A 91 0.16 -17.48 -7.77
C ARG A 91 0.83 -16.41 -6.93
N VAL A 92 1.53 -16.85 -5.90
CA VAL A 92 2.30 -15.95 -5.03
C VAL A 92 3.70 -16.46 -4.88
N LYS A 93 4.68 -15.59 -5.03
CA LYS A 93 6.05 -15.88 -4.65
C LYS A 93 6.59 -14.77 -3.75
N LEU A 94 7.17 -15.20 -2.65
CA LEU A 94 7.92 -14.34 -1.74
C LEU A 94 9.37 -14.82 -1.74
N GLU A 95 10.29 -13.97 -2.17
CA GLU A 95 11.72 -14.22 -2.11
C GLU A 95 12.32 -13.35 -1.03
N LEU A 96 12.63 -13.93 0.12
CA LEU A 96 13.40 -13.26 1.16
C LEU A 96 14.88 -13.53 0.91
N GLU A 97 15.69 -12.46 0.87
CA GLU A 97 17.12 -12.56 0.58
C GLU A 97 17.98 -12.34 1.83
N LYS A 98 17.49 -11.54 2.76
CA LYS A 98 18.19 -11.18 3.98
C LYS A 98 17.30 -11.40 5.19
N PRO A 99 17.87 -11.78 6.37
CA PRO A 99 19.26 -12.18 6.61
C PRO A 99 19.58 -13.56 6.01
N MET A 100 18.58 -14.42 5.84
CA MET A 100 18.72 -15.76 5.26
C MET A 100 17.80 -15.90 4.05
N ARG A 101 18.35 -16.47 2.97
CA ARG A 101 17.54 -16.69 1.77
C ARG A 101 16.47 -17.74 2.03
N GLN A 102 15.23 -17.35 1.73
CA GLN A 102 14.05 -18.19 1.87
C GLN A 102 13.06 -17.87 0.75
N LEU A 103 12.53 -18.89 0.09
CA LEU A 103 11.55 -18.73 -0.97
C LEU A 103 10.25 -19.42 -0.58
N LEU A 104 9.16 -18.65 -0.58
CA LEU A 104 7.83 -19.18 -0.40
C LEU A 104 7.08 -19.06 -1.72
N LEU A 105 6.52 -20.17 -2.18
CA LEU A 105 5.74 -20.26 -3.40
C LEU A 105 4.37 -20.86 -3.09
N VAL A 106 3.32 -20.18 -3.53
CA VAL A 106 1.97 -20.73 -3.66
C VAL A 106 1.66 -20.82 -5.15
N ASP A 107 1.53 -22.03 -5.65
CA ASP A 107 1.22 -22.33 -7.05
C ASP A 107 0.57 -23.72 -7.16
N LYS A 108 -0.42 -23.83 -8.04
CA LYS A 108 -1.08 -25.12 -8.34
C LYS A 108 -1.57 -25.88 -7.11
N GLY A 109 -2.22 -25.18 -6.19
CA GLY A 109 -2.77 -25.77 -4.97
C GLY A 109 -1.74 -26.27 -3.96
N LYS A 110 -0.48 -25.85 -4.10
CA LYS A 110 0.63 -26.21 -3.20
C LYS A 110 1.25 -24.98 -2.58
N LEU A 111 1.63 -25.12 -1.33
CA LEU A 111 2.52 -24.21 -0.62
C LEU A 111 3.89 -24.87 -0.51
N GLN A 112 4.92 -24.20 -1.00
CA GLN A 112 6.30 -24.68 -0.91
C GLN A 112 7.15 -23.59 -0.24
N MET A 113 7.93 -23.98 0.76
CA MET A 113 8.91 -23.14 1.42
C MET A 113 10.30 -23.75 1.26
N TYR A 114 11.10 -23.15 0.40
CA TYR A 114 12.46 -23.59 0.11
C TYR A 114 13.48 -22.76 0.87
N THR A 115 14.35 -23.42 1.62
CA THR A 115 15.48 -22.82 2.35
C THR A 115 16.79 -23.34 1.74
N PRO A 116 17.42 -22.57 0.85
CA PRO A 116 18.60 -23.00 0.10
C PRO A 116 19.77 -23.47 0.97
N ASN A 117 20.05 -22.73 2.06
CA ASN A 117 21.16 -23.04 2.97
C ASN A 117 21.00 -24.40 3.67
N LEU A 118 19.77 -24.86 3.84
CA LEU A 118 19.46 -26.18 4.42
C LEU A 118 19.26 -27.24 3.35
N LYS A 119 19.27 -26.86 2.05
CA LYS A 119 18.89 -27.73 0.92
C LYS A 119 17.57 -28.46 1.19
N GLN A 120 16.58 -27.73 1.72
CA GLN A 120 15.32 -28.30 2.16
C GLN A 120 14.15 -27.53 1.60
N VAL A 121 13.14 -28.26 1.11
CA VAL A 121 11.83 -27.70 0.81
C VAL A 121 10.77 -28.38 1.68
N GLN A 122 9.95 -27.55 2.32
CA GLN A 122 8.74 -28.00 2.99
C GLN A 122 7.57 -27.81 2.02
N GLU A 123 6.77 -28.84 1.81
CA GLU A 123 5.65 -28.83 0.88
C GLU A 123 4.37 -29.24 1.61
N ALA A 124 3.33 -28.42 1.45
CA ALA A 124 1.98 -28.70 1.91
C ALA A 124 0.98 -28.57 0.76
N ALA A 125 0.01 -29.47 0.69
CA ALA A 125 -1.16 -29.28 -0.14
C ALA A 125 -2.10 -28.29 0.54
N ILE A 126 -2.55 -27.25 -0.18
CA ILE A 126 -3.44 -26.23 0.38
C ILE A 126 -4.86 -26.80 0.58
N GLY A 127 -5.30 -27.71 -0.32
CA GLY A 127 -6.52 -28.52 -0.20
C GLY A 127 -7.75 -27.76 0.30
N PRO A 128 -8.40 -28.25 1.37
CA PRO A 128 -9.62 -27.65 1.90
C PRO A 128 -9.45 -26.24 2.48
N HIS A 129 -8.23 -25.76 2.65
CA HIS A 129 -7.90 -24.41 3.12
C HIS A 129 -7.55 -23.44 1.98
N GLN A 130 -7.73 -23.86 0.73
CA GLN A 130 -7.35 -23.07 -0.45
C GLN A 130 -7.96 -21.66 -0.42
N ASP A 131 -9.27 -21.56 -0.20
CA ASP A 131 -9.97 -20.26 -0.16
C ASP A 131 -9.39 -19.30 0.89
N LYS A 132 -8.98 -19.85 2.06
CA LYS A 132 -8.39 -19.03 3.15
C LYS A 132 -6.99 -18.56 2.80
N VAL A 133 -6.17 -19.44 2.24
CA VAL A 133 -4.81 -19.09 1.80
C VAL A 133 -4.87 -18.07 0.67
N GLU A 134 -5.71 -18.30 -0.33
CA GLU A 134 -5.91 -17.38 -1.45
C GLU A 134 -6.40 -16.00 -0.98
N MET A 135 -7.39 -15.97 -0.10
CA MET A 135 -7.91 -14.74 0.49
C MET A 135 -6.81 -13.96 1.21
N PHE A 136 -6.01 -14.66 2.02
CA PHE A 136 -4.92 -14.02 2.76
C PHE A 136 -3.81 -13.51 1.83
N MET A 137 -3.46 -14.27 0.79
CA MET A 137 -2.44 -13.88 -0.18
C MET A 137 -2.87 -12.73 -1.08
N ALA A 138 -4.18 -12.60 -1.35
CA ALA A 138 -4.75 -11.50 -2.11
C ALA A 138 -4.98 -10.24 -1.26
N LEU A 139 -4.80 -10.34 0.07
CA LEU A 139 -5.16 -9.27 1.00
C LEU A 139 -4.41 -7.97 0.64
N GLY A 140 -5.20 -6.92 0.35
CA GLY A 140 -4.66 -5.62 -0.05
C GLY A 140 -4.24 -5.49 -1.52
N PHE A 141 -4.37 -6.57 -2.33
CA PHE A 141 -4.01 -6.55 -3.75
C PHE A 141 -5.17 -7.00 -4.63
N GLY A 142 -5.95 -6.03 -5.12
CA GLY A 142 -7.06 -6.28 -6.05
C GLY A 142 -8.23 -7.06 -5.48
N GLN A 143 -8.34 -7.20 -4.18
CA GLN A 143 -9.46 -7.82 -3.50
C GLN A 143 -10.69 -6.91 -3.56
N SER A 144 -11.87 -7.46 -3.87
CA SER A 144 -13.12 -6.71 -3.84
C SER A 144 -13.59 -6.45 -2.41
N SER A 145 -14.42 -5.42 -2.24
CA SER A 145 -15.06 -5.15 -0.95
C SER A 145 -15.94 -6.31 -0.49
N GLN A 146 -16.58 -7.02 -1.44
CA GLN A 146 -17.41 -8.18 -1.16
C GLN A 146 -16.59 -9.33 -0.59
N ASP A 147 -15.42 -9.63 -1.20
CA ASP A 147 -14.53 -10.69 -0.72
C ASP A 147 -13.99 -10.36 0.66
N LEU A 148 -13.66 -9.09 0.89
CA LEU A 148 -13.18 -8.62 2.18
C LEU A 148 -14.27 -8.77 3.25
N LYS A 149 -15.48 -8.27 2.98
CA LYS A 149 -16.65 -8.35 3.89
C LYS A 149 -17.11 -9.79 4.16
N LYS A 150 -16.90 -10.71 3.23
CA LYS A 150 -17.21 -12.14 3.43
C LYS A 150 -16.40 -12.71 4.60
N ASN A 151 -15.15 -12.32 4.73
CA ASN A 151 -14.20 -12.92 5.65
C ASN A 151 -13.89 -12.08 6.89
N PHE A 152 -14.15 -10.77 6.85
CA PHE A 152 -13.81 -9.83 7.92
C PHE A 152 -14.95 -8.87 8.24
N ASP A 153 -15.05 -8.49 9.51
CA ASP A 153 -15.69 -7.25 9.91
C ASP A 153 -14.67 -6.13 9.75
N VAL A 154 -15.00 -5.15 8.92
CA VAL A 154 -14.07 -4.08 8.49
C VAL A 154 -14.48 -2.76 9.11
N THR A 155 -13.54 -2.06 9.70
CA THR A 155 -13.74 -0.71 10.23
C THR A 155 -12.68 0.25 9.67
N LEU A 156 -13.08 1.50 9.48
CA LEU A 156 -12.18 2.57 9.06
C LEU A 156 -11.49 3.15 10.29
N ALA A 157 -10.17 3.01 10.37
CA ALA A 157 -9.38 3.53 11.48
C ALA A 157 -8.89 4.98 11.28
N GLY A 158 -8.98 5.51 10.05
CA GLY A 158 -8.56 6.86 9.69
C GLY A 158 -7.42 6.87 8.69
N ASP A 159 -6.68 7.96 8.66
CA ASP A 159 -5.56 8.15 7.74
C ASP A 159 -4.23 8.21 8.50
N GLU A 160 -3.20 7.59 7.94
CA GLU A 160 -1.84 7.58 8.49
C GLU A 160 -0.82 7.80 7.36
N LEU A 161 0.40 8.18 7.73
CA LEU A 161 1.53 8.22 6.80
C LEU A 161 2.39 6.97 6.95
N VAL A 162 2.67 6.29 5.84
CA VAL A 162 3.61 5.18 5.77
C VAL A 162 4.70 5.54 4.76
N ASP A 163 5.93 5.71 5.23
CA ASP A 163 7.07 6.14 4.40
C ASP A 163 6.76 7.37 3.52
N GLY A 164 6.09 8.37 4.13
CA GLY A 164 5.69 9.62 3.46
C GLY A 164 4.47 9.49 2.54
N LYS A 165 3.90 8.31 2.35
CA LYS A 165 2.67 8.10 1.56
C LYS A 165 1.44 8.27 2.43
N LYS A 166 0.45 9.01 1.92
CA LYS A 166 -0.87 9.08 2.55
C LYS A 166 -1.59 7.75 2.38
N THR A 167 -2.04 7.19 3.49
CA THR A 167 -2.76 5.91 3.50
C THR A 167 -4.06 6.03 4.26
N THR A 168 -5.05 5.26 3.83
CA THR A 168 -6.29 5.02 4.58
C THR A 168 -6.15 3.69 5.30
N VAL A 169 -6.42 3.69 6.59
CA VAL A 169 -6.20 2.52 7.47
C VAL A 169 -7.50 1.79 7.71
N LEU A 170 -7.48 0.49 7.45
CA LEU A 170 -8.58 -0.43 7.71
C LEU A 170 -8.19 -1.42 8.81
N ASP A 171 -9.03 -1.54 9.83
CA ASP A 171 -8.96 -2.61 10.81
C ASP A 171 -9.93 -3.73 10.42
N LEU A 172 -9.41 -4.94 10.33
CA LEU A 172 -10.13 -6.13 9.92
C LEU A 172 -10.13 -7.15 11.05
N LYS A 173 -11.32 -7.51 11.51
CA LYS A 173 -11.53 -8.59 12.47
C LYS A 173 -11.99 -9.84 11.72
N PRO A 174 -11.20 -10.93 11.71
CA PRO A 174 -11.62 -12.17 11.05
C PRO A 174 -12.93 -12.68 11.64
N LYS A 175 -13.86 -13.09 10.78
CA LYS A 175 -15.13 -13.73 11.19
C LYS A 175 -14.91 -15.17 11.63
N ASP A 176 -13.88 -15.80 11.09
CA ASP A 176 -13.42 -17.13 11.53
C ASP A 176 -12.33 -16.96 12.60
N THR A 177 -12.46 -17.68 13.69
CA THR A 177 -11.55 -17.61 14.85
C THR A 177 -10.20 -18.33 14.64
N GLY A 178 -9.83 -18.64 13.38
CA GLY A 178 -8.69 -19.48 13.05
C GLY A 178 -7.33 -18.88 13.40
N MET A 179 -6.71 -18.24 12.44
CA MET A 179 -5.26 -17.97 12.45
C MET A 179 -4.91 -16.66 13.17
N PHE A 180 -5.67 -15.57 12.95
CA PHE A 180 -5.31 -14.25 13.43
C PHE A 180 -6.39 -13.67 14.34
N LYS A 181 -5.96 -12.87 15.33
CA LYS A 181 -6.82 -12.05 16.17
C LYS A 181 -7.33 -10.83 15.41
N SER A 182 -6.46 -10.19 14.65
CA SER A 182 -6.78 -9.00 13.85
C SER A 182 -5.80 -8.81 12.72
N VAL A 183 -6.23 -8.08 11.71
CA VAL A 183 -5.39 -7.59 10.61
C VAL A 183 -5.60 -6.09 10.48
N ARG A 184 -4.53 -5.33 10.29
CA ARG A 184 -4.57 -3.91 9.96
C ARG A 184 -3.93 -3.69 8.60
N MET A 185 -4.60 -2.97 7.71
CA MET A 185 -4.15 -2.64 6.38
C MET A 185 -4.00 -1.13 6.19
N TRP A 186 -2.89 -0.71 5.61
CA TRP A 186 -2.66 0.66 5.16
C TRP A 186 -2.74 0.71 3.64
N MET A 187 -3.83 1.28 3.15
CA MET A 187 -4.13 1.40 1.72
C MET A 187 -3.58 2.71 1.18
N ASP A 188 -2.73 2.66 0.15
CA ASP A 188 -2.25 3.84 -0.58
C ASP A 188 -3.43 4.60 -1.19
N GLN A 189 -3.61 5.88 -0.87
CA GLN A 189 -4.75 6.69 -1.34
C GLN A 189 -4.72 6.99 -2.85
N GLN A 190 -3.59 6.74 -3.53
CA GLN A 190 -3.48 6.93 -4.98
C GLN A 190 -3.76 5.64 -5.75
N LYS A 191 -3.19 4.52 -5.29
CA LYS A 191 -3.25 3.24 -6.00
C LYS A 191 -4.30 2.28 -5.46
N TRP A 192 -4.80 2.52 -4.25
CA TRP A 192 -5.76 1.66 -3.54
C TRP A 192 -5.32 0.21 -3.42
N VAL A 193 -4.03 0.02 -3.20
CA VAL A 193 -3.40 -1.25 -2.82
C VAL A 193 -2.70 -1.08 -1.49
N ALA A 194 -2.51 -2.17 -0.76
CA ALA A 194 -1.84 -2.12 0.54
C ALA A 194 -0.35 -1.78 0.38
N VAL A 195 0.14 -0.83 1.16
CA VAL A 195 1.56 -0.55 1.35
C VAL A 195 2.10 -1.17 2.63
N GLN A 196 1.21 -1.51 3.55
CA GLN A 196 1.56 -2.23 4.77
C GLN A 196 0.38 -3.07 5.24
N ILE A 197 0.70 -4.26 5.75
CA ILE A 197 -0.26 -5.17 6.38
C ILE A 197 0.36 -5.64 7.69
N LYS A 198 -0.41 -5.56 8.78
CA LYS A 198 -0.01 -6.13 10.07
C LYS A 198 -1.03 -7.15 10.50
N THR A 199 -0.59 -8.37 10.72
CA THR A 199 -1.40 -9.44 11.32
C THR A 199 -1.00 -9.62 12.77
N THR A 200 -1.96 -9.78 13.66
CA THR A 200 -1.72 -10.06 15.08
C THR A 200 -2.32 -11.41 15.42
N GLU A 201 -1.55 -12.27 16.04
CA GLU A 201 -1.97 -13.58 16.52
C GLU A 201 -2.67 -13.50 17.88
N LYS A 202 -3.27 -14.62 18.32
CA LYS A 202 -3.89 -14.70 19.64
C LYS A 202 -2.88 -14.60 20.79
N SER A 203 -1.64 -15.05 20.56
CA SER A 203 -0.50 -14.90 21.48
C SER A 203 -0.12 -13.42 21.72
N GLY A 204 -0.49 -12.53 20.80
CA GLY A 204 -0.02 -11.15 20.74
C GLY A 204 1.15 -10.96 19.78
N ASP A 205 1.76 -12.02 19.32
CA ASP A 205 2.80 -11.97 18.29
C ASP A 205 2.25 -11.36 17.00
N TYR A 206 3.08 -10.70 16.24
CA TYR A 206 2.61 -10.06 15.03
C TYR A 206 3.62 -10.12 13.88
N LEU A 207 3.08 -10.13 12.70
CA LEU A 207 3.81 -10.03 11.44
C LEU A 207 3.42 -8.74 10.73
N THR A 208 4.40 -7.94 10.36
CA THR A 208 4.22 -6.77 9.50
C THR A 208 4.87 -7.03 8.15
N LEU A 209 4.11 -6.85 7.09
CA LEU A 209 4.57 -6.86 5.70
C LEU A 209 4.49 -5.43 5.17
N LYS A 210 5.60 -4.88 4.72
CA LYS A 210 5.71 -3.54 4.16
C LYS A 210 6.11 -3.65 2.70
N PHE A 211 5.39 -2.96 1.83
CA PHE A 211 5.59 -3.04 0.39
C PHE A 211 6.07 -1.71 -0.17
N SER A 212 7.15 -1.75 -0.93
CA SER A 212 7.69 -0.58 -1.64
C SER A 212 7.89 -0.90 -3.12
N ASN A 213 8.12 0.14 -3.94
CA ASN A 213 8.29 0.00 -5.40
C ASN A 213 7.18 -0.82 -6.08
N ILE A 214 5.93 -0.67 -5.59
CA ILE A 214 4.78 -1.45 -6.04
C ILE A 214 4.46 -1.15 -7.50
N LYS A 215 4.47 -2.19 -8.33
CA LYS A 215 4.06 -2.18 -9.75
C LYS A 215 2.83 -3.05 -9.90
N THR A 216 1.67 -2.42 -10.05
CA THR A 216 0.40 -3.11 -10.35
C THR A 216 0.32 -3.44 -11.84
N ASN A 217 -0.34 -4.55 -12.17
CA ASN A 217 -0.50 -5.04 -13.54
C ASN A 217 0.83 -5.23 -14.30
N ALA A 218 1.90 -5.55 -13.55
CA ALA A 218 3.20 -5.86 -14.11
C ALA A 218 3.12 -7.14 -14.95
N ASN A 219 3.84 -7.17 -16.06
CA ASN A 219 4.04 -8.41 -16.81
C ASN A 219 5.05 -9.28 -16.05
N ILE A 220 4.55 -10.30 -15.34
CA ILE A 220 5.35 -11.24 -14.55
C ILE A 220 5.43 -12.55 -15.34
N PRO A 221 6.61 -12.90 -15.88
CA PRO A 221 6.75 -14.14 -16.63
C PRO A 221 6.58 -15.37 -15.74
N ASP A 222 6.08 -16.46 -16.30
CA ASP A 222 5.82 -17.70 -15.55
C ASP A 222 7.07 -18.28 -14.90
N SER A 223 8.24 -18.06 -15.48
CA SER A 223 9.54 -18.47 -14.93
C SER A 223 9.88 -17.84 -13.57
N VAL A 224 9.23 -16.75 -13.19
CA VAL A 224 9.37 -16.17 -11.85
C VAL A 224 8.88 -17.15 -10.78
N PHE A 225 7.87 -17.94 -11.10
CA PHE A 225 7.26 -18.90 -10.16
C PHE A 225 7.94 -20.29 -10.18
N ASP A 226 9.04 -20.45 -10.90
CA ASP A 226 9.83 -21.66 -10.86
C ASP A 226 10.79 -21.63 -9.65
N LEU A 227 10.65 -22.60 -8.74
CA LEU A 227 11.64 -22.84 -7.72
C LEU A 227 12.80 -23.62 -8.35
N LYS A 228 13.86 -22.91 -8.74
CA LYS A 228 15.08 -23.55 -9.24
C LYS A 228 15.81 -24.22 -8.08
N MET A 229 15.52 -25.49 -7.85
CA MET A 229 16.12 -26.29 -6.77
C MET A 229 17.17 -27.25 -7.33
N PRO A 230 18.31 -27.46 -6.64
CA PRO A 230 19.25 -28.53 -6.93
C PRO A 230 18.59 -29.89 -6.81
N LYS A 231 19.16 -30.93 -7.46
CA LYS A 231 18.62 -32.28 -7.43
C LYS A 231 18.69 -32.95 -6.05
N ASP A 232 19.60 -32.50 -5.20
CA ASP A 232 19.88 -33.04 -3.86
C ASP A 232 19.06 -32.38 -2.74
N VAL A 233 17.98 -31.66 -3.09
CA VAL A 233 17.10 -31.02 -2.11
C VAL A 233 16.23 -32.06 -1.41
N LYS A 234 16.20 -32.01 -0.08
CA LYS A 234 15.32 -32.84 0.75
C LYS A 234 13.90 -32.25 0.72
N VAL A 235 12.93 -33.07 0.31
CA VAL A 235 11.51 -32.69 0.35
C VAL A 235 10.90 -33.21 1.65
N ILE A 236 10.29 -32.30 2.42
CA ILE A 236 9.53 -32.60 3.64
C ILE A 236 8.07 -32.28 3.36
N LYS A 237 7.21 -33.29 3.39
CA LYS A 237 5.75 -33.11 3.29
C LYS A 237 5.20 -32.78 4.66
N MET A 238 4.33 -31.76 4.73
CA MET A 238 3.60 -31.34 5.94
C MET A 238 2.14 -31.78 5.85
#